data_3e5ffeeea8d2c038275322d2731041dd
#
_entry.id   3e5ffeeea8d2c038275322d2731041dd
#
_cell.length_a   1.000
_cell.length_b   1.000
_cell.length_c   1.000
_cell.angle_alpha   90.00
_cell.angle_beta   90.00
_cell.angle_gamma   90.00
#
_symmetry.space_group_name_H-M   'P 1'
#
loop_
_entity.id
_entity.type
_entity.pdbx_description
1 polymer ?
#
loop_
_entity_poly.entity_id
_entity_poly.type
_entity_poly.pdbx_seq_one_letter_code
_entity_poly.pdbx_strand_id
1 'polypeptide(L)'
;MEKCSIEEKPSFKRSLKRLDEHTKKRLREAVNTLRQNPLLGKPLKGKLRKLWRYRVGKYRIVYLPQPCHITLVLVGHRETIYP
;
A
#
# COMPACT_ATOMS: atom_id res chain seq x y z
N MET A 1 13.22 16.23 -6.15
CA MET A 1 11.81 16.12 -5.76
C MET A 1 11.71 15.59 -4.35
N GLU A 2 10.91 16.23 -3.54
CA GLU A 2 10.73 15.77 -2.17
C GLU A 2 9.89 14.51 -2.13
N LYS A 3 10.25 13.59 -1.25
CA LYS A 3 9.45 12.41 -1.02
C LYS A 3 8.26 12.74 -0.15
N CYS A 4 7.14 12.11 -0.42
CA CYS A 4 5.95 12.30 0.39
C CYS A 4 6.10 11.61 1.74
N SER A 5 5.40 12.11 2.74
CA SER A 5 5.41 11.49 4.06
C SER A 5 4.56 10.22 4.04
N ILE A 6 4.87 9.31 4.96
CA ILE A 6 4.19 8.02 5.04
C ILE A 6 3.72 7.80 6.47
N GLU A 7 2.48 7.35 6.59
CA GLU A 7 1.91 6.88 7.85
C GLU A 7 1.53 5.41 7.69
N GLU A 8 1.94 4.57 8.63
CA GLU A 8 1.57 3.15 8.62
C GLU A 8 0.51 2.91 9.69
N LYS A 9 -0.67 2.48 9.27
CA LYS A 9 -1.71 2.08 10.22
C LYS A 9 -1.32 0.78 10.93
N PRO A 10 -1.82 0.53 12.14
CA PRO A 10 -1.54 -0.74 12.82
C PRO A 10 -1.93 -1.96 12.00
N SER A 11 -3.02 -1.87 11.23
CA SER A 11 -3.44 -2.96 10.35
C SER A 11 -2.38 -3.26 9.28
N PHE A 12 -1.74 -2.22 8.75
CA PHE A 12 -0.67 -2.42 7.77
C PHE A 12 0.53 -3.11 8.42
N LYS A 13 0.94 -2.64 9.59
CA LYS A 13 2.08 -3.22 10.30
C LYS A 13 1.83 -4.69 10.62
N ARG A 14 0.63 -5.03 11.06
CA ARG A 14 0.29 -6.43 11.37
C ARG A 14 0.29 -7.31 10.12
N SER A 15 -0.29 -6.82 9.04
CA SER A 15 -0.34 -7.61 7.80
C SER A 15 1.05 -7.79 7.21
N LEU A 16 1.90 -6.78 7.27
CA LEU A 16 3.27 -6.86 6.78
C LEU A 16 4.08 -7.87 7.61
N LYS A 17 3.88 -7.88 8.91
CA LYS A 17 4.64 -8.74 9.82
C LYS A 17 4.47 -10.23 9.56
N ARG A 18 3.35 -10.61 8.94
CA ARG A 18 3.06 -12.02 8.62
C ARG A 18 3.82 -12.53 7.40
N LEU A 19 4.46 -11.64 6.66
CA LEU A 19 5.11 -12.00 5.40
C LEU A 19 6.57 -12.36 5.62
N ASP A 20 7.13 -13.13 4.68
CA ASP A 20 8.53 -13.48 4.73
C ASP A 20 9.42 -12.28 4.41
N GLU A 21 10.70 -12.37 4.74
CA GLU A 21 11.62 -11.25 4.58
C GLU A 21 11.78 -10.80 3.13
N HIS A 22 11.80 -11.76 2.20
CA HIS A 22 11.91 -11.44 0.78
C HIS A 22 10.73 -10.60 0.30
N THR A 23 9.52 -10.99 0.68
CA THR A 23 8.31 -10.27 0.32
C THR A 23 8.28 -8.91 0.98
N LYS A 24 8.66 -8.82 2.27
CA LYS A 24 8.73 -7.54 2.96
C LYS A 24 9.65 -6.56 2.25
N LYS A 25 10.80 -7.04 1.78
CA LYS A 25 11.74 -6.20 1.07
C LYS A 25 11.14 -5.63 -0.20
N ARG A 26 10.47 -6.49 -0.98
CA ARG A 26 9.80 -6.06 -2.21
C ARG A 26 8.72 -5.03 -1.93
N LEU A 27 7.97 -5.22 -0.85
CA LEU A 27 6.91 -4.28 -0.47
C LEU A 27 7.48 -2.94 -0.01
N ARG A 28 8.59 -2.95 0.72
CA ARG A 28 9.24 -1.69 1.11
C ARG A 28 9.74 -0.91 -0.10
N GLU A 29 10.27 -1.60 -1.09
CA GLU A 29 10.68 -0.97 -2.33
C GLU A 29 9.48 -0.36 -3.06
N ALA A 30 8.35 -1.08 -3.07
CA ALA A 30 7.12 -0.59 -3.68
C ALA A 30 6.61 0.67 -2.96
N VAL A 31 6.70 0.69 -1.63
CA VAL A 31 6.31 1.86 -0.84
C VAL A 31 7.18 3.06 -1.22
N ASN A 32 8.49 2.85 -1.40
CA ASN A 32 9.37 3.94 -1.82
C ASN A 32 8.98 4.48 -3.19
N THR A 33 8.55 3.60 -4.09
CA THR A 33 8.06 4.01 -5.40
C THR A 33 6.79 4.86 -5.27
N LEU A 34 5.87 4.44 -4.39
CA LEU A 34 4.65 5.20 -4.14
C LEU A 34 4.94 6.57 -3.52
N ARG A 35 5.97 6.68 -2.70
CA ARG A 35 6.36 7.98 -2.12
C ARG A 35 6.74 9.00 -3.19
N GLN A 36 7.24 8.53 -4.31
CA GLN A 36 7.61 9.41 -5.41
C GLN A 36 6.41 9.75 -6.28
N ASN A 37 5.43 8.84 -6.34
CA ASN A 37 4.22 9.08 -7.12
C ASN A 37 3.05 8.31 -6.49
N PRO A 38 2.30 8.95 -5.58
CA PRO A 38 1.18 8.28 -4.90
C PRO A 38 0.04 7.83 -5.81
N LEU A 39 -0.02 8.32 -7.03
CA LEU A 39 -1.09 7.99 -7.95
C LEU A 39 -0.76 6.82 -8.89
N LEU A 40 0.30 6.07 -8.59
CA LEU A 40 0.68 4.90 -9.39
C LEU A 40 -0.33 3.76 -9.28
N GLY A 41 -1.02 3.65 -8.14
CA GLY A 41 -2.04 2.63 -7.97
C GLY A 41 -3.33 2.99 -8.66
N LYS A 42 -4.38 2.26 -8.33
CA LYS A 42 -5.71 2.50 -8.89
C LYS A 42 -6.72 2.61 -7.76
N PRO A 43 -7.71 3.49 -7.88
CA PRO A 43 -8.72 3.63 -6.85
C PRO A 43 -9.60 2.39 -6.77
N LEU A 44 -10.05 2.05 -5.57
CA LEU A 44 -11.04 1.00 -5.38
C LEU A 44 -12.42 1.56 -5.70
N LYS A 45 -13.34 0.65 -6.00
CA LYS A 45 -14.70 1.04 -6.38
C LYS A 45 -15.65 1.01 -5.18
N GLY A 46 -16.77 1.70 -5.32
CA GLY A 46 -17.85 1.66 -4.34
C GLY A 46 -17.51 2.41 -3.07
N LYS A 47 -17.81 1.81 -1.93
CA LYS A 47 -17.63 2.43 -0.63
C LYS A 47 -16.17 2.71 -0.29
N LEU A 48 -15.25 2.01 -0.95
CA LEU A 48 -13.82 2.13 -0.70
C LEU A 48 -13.12 3.06 -1.69
N ARG A 49 -13.86 3.86 -2.41
CA ARG A 49 -13.30 4.70 -3.49
C ARG A 49 -12.21 5.68 -3.07
N LYS A 50 -12.12 6.00 -1.80
CA LYS A 50 -11.05 6.88 -1.30
C LYS A 50 -9.74 6.13 -1.12
N LEU A 51 -9.77 4.81 -1.07
CA LEU A 51 -8.60 3.97 -0.94
C LEU A 51 -8.12 3.55 -2.32
N TRP A 52 -6.83 3.40 -2.44
CA TRP A 52 -6.19 2.96 -3.68
C TRP A 52 -5.45 1.66 -3.42
N ARG A 53 -5.21 0.91 -4.47
CA ARG A 53 -4.43 -0.32 -4.41
C ARG A 53 -3.23 -0.21 -5.34
N TYR A 54 -2.11 -0.79 -4.91
CA TYR A 54 -0.92 -0.90 -5.74
C TYR A 54 -0.47 -2.35 -5.75
N ARG A 55 -0.39 -2.92 -6.94
CA ARG A 55 -0.05 -4.34 -7.09
C ARG A 55 1.46 -4.54 -7.02
N VAL A 56 1.88 -5.52 -6.22
CA VAL A 56 3.27 -5.94 -6.11
C VAL A 56 3.29 -7.46 -6.23
N GLY A 57 3.44 -7.98 -7.45
CA GLY A 57 3.35 -9.42 -7.68
C GLY A 57 1.99 -9.96 -7.30
N LYS A 58 1.97 -10.93 -6.39
CA LYS A 58 0.73 -11.52 -5.90
C LYS A 58 0.09 -10.73 -4.77
N TYR A 59 0.75 -9.68 -4.31
CA TYR A 59 0.29 -8.89 -3.18
C TYR A 59 -0.24 -7.54 -3.62
N ARG A 60 -1.05 -6.93 -2.77
CA ARG A 60 -1.57 -5.60 -2.99
C ARG A 60 -1.41 -4.77 -1.74
N ILE A 61 -1.00 -3.52 -1.93
CA ILE A 61 -0.94 -2.55 -0.85
C ILE A 61 -2.19 -1.69 -0.98
N VAL A 62 -2.98 -1.61 0.09
CA VAL A 62 -4.13 -0.70 0.15
C VAL A 62 -3.68 0.53 0.89
N TYR A 63 -3.88 1.68 0.29
CA TYR A 63 -3.39 2.93 0.86
C TYR A 63 -4.33 4.08 0.51
N LEU A 64 -4.21 5.16 1.28
CA LEU A 64 -4.96 6.38 1.05
C LEU A 64 -4.00 7.44 0.55
N PRO A 65 -4.06 7.81 -0.74
CA PRO A 65 -3.21 8.89 -1.24
C PRO A 65 -3.80 10.25 -0.92
N GLN A 66 -2.96 11.13 -0.43
CA GLN A 66 -3.32 12.53 -0.20
C GLN A 66 -2.17 13.37 -0.75
N PRO A 67 -2.35 14.68 -0.97
CA PRO A 67 -1.26 15.49 -1.48
C PRO A 67 -0.01 15.33 -0.63
N CYS A 68 0.97 14.67 -1.19
CA CYS A 68 2.25 14.35 -0.59
C CYS A 68 2.17 13.70 0.80
N HIS A 69 1.16 12.84 1.01
CA HIS A 69 1.02 12.07 2.23
C HIS A 69 0.33 10.75 1.90
N ILE A 70 0.95 9.63 2.28
CA ILE A 70 0.41 8.31 2.00
C ILE A 70 0.12 7.61 3.32
N THR A 71 -1.12 7.16 3.50
CA THR A 71 -1.49 6.35 4.64
C THR A 71 -1.59 4.90 4.18
N LEU A 72 -0.69 4.05 4.68
CA LEU A 72 -0.68 2.63 4.34
C LEU A 72 -1.67 1.93 5.27
N VAL A 73 -2.69 1.30 4.67
CA VAL A 73 -3.81 0.73 5.43
C VAL A 73 -3.60 -0.74 5.70
N LEU A 74 -3.30 -1.51 4.66
CA LEU A 74 -2.98 -2.93 4.85
C LEU A 74 -2.32 -3.48 3.59
N VAL A 75 -1.73 -4.67 3.72
CA VAL A 75 -1.14 -5.39 2.59
C VAL A 75 -1.54 -6.86 2.73
N GLY A 76 -1.77 -7.51 1.60
CA GLY A 76 -2.12 -8.91 1.62
C GLY A 76 -2.16 -9.50 0.23
N HIS A 77 -2.41 -10.80 0.18
CA HIS A 77 -2.52 -11.52 -1.07
C HIS A 77 -3.75 -11.01 -1.84
N ARG A 78 -3.59 -10.87 -3.16
CA ARG A 78 -4.66 -10.30 -4.01
C ARG A 78 -6.01 -11.00 -3.89
N GLU A 79 -6.01 -12.29 -3.49
CA GLU A 79 -7.23 -13.07 -3.38
C GLU A 79 -7.94 -12.91 -2.04
N THR A 80 -7.26 -12.41 -1.02
CA THR A 80 -7.80 -12.36 0.34
C THR A 80 -7.86 -10.97 0.95
N ILE A 81 -7.28 -9.98 0.30
CA ILE A 81 -7.12 -8.66 0.92
C ILE A 81 -8.45 -7.90 1.03
N TYR A 82 -9.38 -8.16 0.14
CA TYR A 82 -10.74 -7.63 0.24
C TYR A 82 -11.68 -8.53 -0.57
N PRO A 83 -12.96 -8.50 -0.21
CA PRO A 83 -13.94 -9.35 -0.90
C PRO A 83 -14.05 -9.03 -2.38
#